data_e00f360a09381e33cdf9b00dd83c3660
#
_entry.id   e00f360a09381e33cdf9b00dd83c3660
#
_cell.length_a   1.000
_cell.length_b   1.000
_cell.length_c   1.000
_cell.angle_alpha   90.00
_cell.angle_beta   90.00
_cell.angle_gamma   90.00
#
_symmetry.space_group_name_H-M   'P 1'
#
loop_
_entity.id
_entity.type
_entity.pdbx_description
1 polymer ?
#
loop_
_entity_poly.entity_id
_entity_poly.type
_entity_poly.pdbx_seq_one_letter_code
_entity_poly.pdbx_strand_id
1 'polypeptide(L)'
;MPSAEGPAAHVARALEEPTARQVATAFLSGSVRVTTRPGCPAGCLGVQGSLAAGDFGQPAHDTLAAWRDEVCSRLRDRFRRAVDEGDLTSDADTGLLARYLMTVSNGIAVQAAGGAGRDELQQVADAAL
;
A
#
# COMPACT_ATOMS: atom_id res chain seq x y z
N MET A 1 14.01 7.64 -18.05
CA MET A 1 13.57 7.24 -17.81
C MET A 1 12.64 7.01 -17.48
N PRO A 2 12.07 6.81 -18.04
CA PRO A 2 11.09 6.95 -17.20
C PRO A 2 11.43 6.28 -16.06
N SER A 3 11.28 6.92 -15.18
CA SER A 3 11.53 6.39 -13.94
C SER A 3 10.70 5.20 -13.72
N ALA A 4 11.25 4.28 -13.12
CA ALA A 4 10.51 3.19 -12.61
C ALA A 4 9.41 3.73 -11.71
N GLU A 5 8.30 3.03 -11.69
CA GLU A 5 7.19 3.36 -10.84
C GLU A 5 7.62 3.34 -9.38
N GLY A 6 7.50 4.46 -8.69
CA GLY A 6 7.77 4.54 -7.26
C GLY A 6 6.50 4.31 -6.44
N PRO A 7 6.65 4.23 -5.11
CA PRO A 7 5.50 4.01 -4.23
C PRO A 7 4.41 5.09 -4.39
N ALA A 8 4.82 6.36 -4.51
CA ALA A 8 3.84 7.44 -4.64
C ALA A 8 3.07 7.34 -5.95
N ALA A 9 3.74 6.95 -7.04
CA ALA A 9 3.12 6.87 -8.34
C ALA A 9 2.05 5.78 -8.38
N HIS A 10 2.32 4.60 -7.81
CA HIS A 10 1.34 3.53 -7.85
C HIS A 10 0.13 3.83 -6.96
N VAL A 11 0.35 4.50 -5.83
CA VAL A 11 -0.76 4.91 -4.97
C VAL A 11 -1.66 5.90 -5.71
N ALA A 12 -1.06 6.91 -6.34
CA ALA A 12 -1.83 7.91 -7.08
C ALA A 12 -2.67 7.26 -8.17
N ARG A 13 -2.10 6.32 -8.93
CA ARG A 13 -2.84 5.62 -9.98
C ARG A 13 -3.95 4.76 -9.41
N ALA A 14 -3.70 4.06 -8.31
CA ALA A 14 -4.72 3.21 -7.70
C ALA A 14 -5.93 4.04 -7.26
N LEU A 15 -5.70 5.21 -6.71
CA LEU A 15 -6.78 6.08 -6.24
C LEU A 15 -7.68 6.59 -7.37
N GLU A 16 -7.20 6.56 -8.61
CA GLU A 16 -7.96 7.01 -9.78
C GLU A 16 -8.89 5.95 -10.34
N GLU A 17 -8.81 4.71 -9.87
CA GLU A 17 -9.69 3.65 -10.35
C GLU A 17 -11.16 3.97 -10.05
N PRO A 18 -12.10 3.53 -10.91
CA PRO A 18 -13.49 3.97 -10.81
C PRO A 18 -14.27 3.40 -9.64
N THR A 19 -13.89 2.23 -9.11
CA THR A 19 -14.64 1.62 -8.00
C THR A 19 -13.72 1.30 -6.84
N ALA A 20 -14.30 1.17 -5.64
CA ALA A 20 -13.55 0.83 -4.45
C ALA A 20 -12.79 -0.49 -4.61
N ARG A 21 -13.43 -1.49 -5.20
CA ARG A 21 -12.78 -2.79 -5.42
C ARG A 21 -11.58 -2.65 -6.36
N GLN A 22 -11.73 -1.87 -7.42
CA GLN A 22 -10.62 -1.63 -8.34
C GLN A 22 -9.49 -0.83 -7.69
N VAL A 23 -9.83 0.13 -6.82
CA VAL A 23 -8.83 0.86 -6.04
C VAL A 23 -8.04 -0.12 -5.18
N ALA A 24 -8.73 -0.98 -4.44
CA ALA A 24 -8.10 -1.95 -3.55
C ALA A 24 -7.22 -2.92 -4.33
N THR A 25 -7.74 -3.44 -5.45
CA THR A 25 -6.99 -4.37 -6.31
C THR A 25 -5.72 -3.72 -6.84
N ALA A 26 -5.84 -2.51 -7.38
CA ALA A 26 -4.69 -1.80 -7.95
C ALA A 26 -3.67 -1.44 -6.87
N PHE A 27 -4.14 -1.05 -5.69
CA PHE A 27 -3.26 -0.69 -4.58
C PHE A 27 -2.43 -1.90 -4.13
N LEU A 28 -3.07 -3.04 -3.90
CA LEU A 28 -2.36 -4.24 -3.43
C LEU A 28 -1.46 -4.84 -4.52
N SER A 29 -1.93 -4.89 -5.76
CA SER A 29 -1.10 -5.38 -6.87
C SER A 29 0.10 -4.47 -7.11
N GLY A 30 -0.10 -3.17 -6.96
CA GLY A 30 1.01 -2.20 -7.03
C GLY A 30 2.01 -2.41 -5.91
N SER A 31 1.53 -2.72 -4.71
CA SER A 31 2.42 -3.02 -3.58
C SER A 31 3.30 -4.24 -3.87
N VAL A 32 2.70 -5.29 -4.45
CA VAL A 32 3.47 -6.49 -4.84
C VAL A 32 4.52 -6.12 -5.88
N ARG A 33 4.13 -5.39 -6.90
CA ARG A 33 5.02 -5.04 -8.00
C ARG A 33 6.21 -4.20 -7.53
N VAL A 34 5.93 -3.19 -6.71
CA VAL A 34 6.96 -2.26 -6.24
C VAL A 34 7.95 -2.95 -5.30
N THR A 35 7.45 -3.83 -4.43
CA THR A 35 8.31 -4.48 -3.42
C THR A 35 9.08 -5.67 -3.97
N THR A 36 8.74 -6.17 -5.16
CA THR A 36 9.43 -7.33 -5.77
C THR A 36 10.13 -6.95 -7.06
N ARG A 37 10.32 -5.66 -7.33
CA ARG A 37 10.92 -5.18 -8.56
C ARG A 37 12.39 -5.64 -8.67
N PRO A 38 12.79 -6.20 -9.84
CA PRO A 38 14.19 -6.58 -10.05
C PRO A 38 15.11 -5.36 -9.95
N GLY A 39 16.26 -5.55 -9.38
CA GLY A 39 17.26 -4.50 -9.25
C GLY A 39 17.03 -3.55 -8.08
N CYS A 40 15.96 -3.70 -7.35
CA CYS A 40 15.70 -2.92 -6.15
C CYS A 40 15.86 -3.81 -4.93
N PRO A 41 16.22 -3.24 -3.78
CA PRO A 41 16.19 -4.03 -2.55
C PRO A 41 14.79 -4.61 -2.34
N ALA A 42 14.72 -5.84 -1.90
CA ALA A 42 13.43 -6.47 -1.63
C ALA A 42 12.71 -5.74 -0.49
N GLY A 43 11.40 -5.68 -0.59
CA GLY A 43 10.57 -5.05 0.41
C GLY A 43 10.43 -3.55 0.18
N CYS A 44 9.50 -2.95 0.89
CA CYS A 44 9.28 -1.51 0.84
C CYS A 44 10.28 -0.80 1.73
N LEU A 45 11.00 0.16 1.19
CA LEU A 45 11.97 0.93 1.96
C LEU A 45 11.34 1.57 3.19
N GLY A 46 10.09 2.02 3.07
CA GLY A 46 9.38 2.62 4.19
C GLY A 46 9.18 1.64 5.34
N VAL A 47 8.77 0.41 5.04
CA VAL A 47 8.59 -0.61 6.08
C VAL A 47 9.94 -1.04 6.63
N GLN A 48 10.94 -1.22 5.76
CA GLN A 48 12.30 -1.57 6.17
C GLN A 48 12.86 -0.53 7.14
N GLY A 49 12.74 0.74 6.80
CA GLY A 49 13.21 1.82 7.64
C GLY A 49 12.52 1.83 8.99
N SER A 50 11.22 1.55 9.02
CA SER A 50 10.46 1.49 10.28
C SER A 50 10.94 0.36 11.18
N LEU A 51 11.21 -0.81 10.59
CA LEU A 51 11.65 -1.97 11.35
C LEU A 51 13.08 -1.81 11.87
N ALA A 52 13.90 -1.06 11.13
CA ALA A 52 15.30 -0.85 11.50
C ALA A 52 15.51 0.42 12.30
N ALA A 53 14.45 1.06 12.78
CA ALA A 53 14.56 2.31 13.52
C ALA A 53 15.43 2.15 14.76
N GLY A 54 16.34 3.08 14.95
CA GLY A 54 17.21 3.19 16.09
C GLY A 54 17.63 4.63 16.19
N ASP A 55 18.71 4.92 16.90
CA ASP A 55 19.11 6.30 17.14
C ASP A 55 19.28 7.10 15.87
N PHE A 56 19.89 6.49 14.85
CA PHE A 56 20.11 7.17 13.57
C PHE A 56 18.91 7.08 12.65
N GLY A 57 18.02 6.11 12.88
CA GLY A 57 16.86 5.88 12.03
C GLY A 57 15.62 6.64 12.44
N GLN A 58 15.63 7.30 13.61
CA GLN A 58 14.39 7.90 14.13
C GLN A 58 13.79 8.98 13.25
N PRO A 59 14.56 9.95 12.71
CA PRO A 59 13.95 10.94 11.82
C PRO A 59 13.38 10.31 10.54
N ALA A 60 14.08 9.34 9.97
CA ALA A 60 13.59 8.63 8.79
C ALA A 60 12.34 7.82 9.13
N HIS A 61 12.34 7.18 10.30
CA HIS A 61 11.18 6.43 10.77
C HIS A 61 9.95 7.35 10.88
N ASP A 62 10.12 8.54 11.47
CA ASP A 62 9.02 9.48 11.64
C ASP A 62 8.49 9.97 10.29
N THR A 63 9.38 10.26 9.34
CA THR A 63 9.00 10.68 8.00
C THR A 63 8.20 9.58 7.29
N LEU A 64 8.65 8.33 7.41
CA LEU A 64 7.99 7.21 6.77
C LEU A 64 6.65 6.90 7.43
N ALA A 65 6.56 7.06 8.75
CA ALA A 65 5.30 6.91 9.46
C ALA A 65 4.29 7.96 9.00
N ALA A 66 4.73 9.21 8.85
CA ALA A 66 3.87 10.28 8.36
C ALA A 66 3.40 9.99 6.92
N TRP A 67 4.28 9.48 6.07
CA TRP A 67 3.91 9.12 4.70
C TRP A 67 2.86 8.01 4.68
N ARG A 68 3.04 6.98 5.52
CA ARG A 68 2.05 5.90 5.61
C ARG A 68 0.70 6.40 6.11
N ASP A 69 0.71 7.32 7.07
CA ASP A 69 -0.52 7.92 7.58
C ASP A 69 -1.22 8.73 6.48
N GLU A 70 -0.45 9.42 5.66
CA GLU A 70 -1.00 10.17 4.53
C GLU A 70 -1.65 9.24 3.52
N VAL A 71 -1.00 8.14 3.17
CA VAL A 71 -1.56 7.16 2.23
C VAL A 71 -2.86 6.58 2.80
N CYS A 72 -2.85 6.23 4.08
CA CYS A 72 -4.03 5.69 4.73
C CYS A 72 -5.19 6.68 4.69
N SER A 73 -4.91 7.96 4.94
CA SER A 73 -5.92 9.00 4.88
C SER A 73 -6.49 9.16 3.48
N ARG A 74 -5.64 9.10 2.45
CA ARG A 74 -6.08 9.21 1.07
C ARG A 74 -6.96 8.02 0.66
N LEU A 75 -6.62 6.83 1.10
CA LEU A 75 -7.46 5.64 0.87
C LEU A 75 -8.83 5.80 1.55
N ARG A 76 -8.82 6.25 2.81
CA ARG A 76 -10.06 6.47 3.54
C ARG A 76 -10.95 7.48 2.83
N ASP A 77 -10.37 8.59 2.39
CA ASP A 77 -11.13 9.64 1.71
C ASP A 77 -11.68 9.12 0.38
N ARG A 78 -10.89 8.33 -0.34
CA ARG A 78 -11.35 7.70 -1.59
C ARG A 78 -12.53 6.77 -1.34
N PHE A 79 -12.47 5.98 -0.27
CA PHE A 79 -13.58 5.08 0.07
C PHE A 79 -14.81 5.85 0.55
N ARG A 80 -14.64 6.98 1.22
CA ARG A 80 -15.77 7.85 1.56
C ARG A 80 -16.46 8.34 0.29
N ARG A 81 -15.69 8.71 -0.72
CA ARG A 81 -16.25 9.08 -2.01
C ARG A 81 -17.03 7.92 -2.62
N ALA A 82 -16.52 6.70 -2.50
CA ALA A 82 -17.21 5.53 -2.99
C ALA A 82 -18.56 5.32 -2.29
N VAL A 83 -18.62 5.61 -1.00
CA VAL A 83 -19.89 5.58 -0.26
C VAL A 83 -20.84 6.64 -0.83
N ASP A 84 -20.35 7.86 -1.02
CA ASP A 84 -21.16 8.96 -1.55
C ASP A 84 -21.68 8.66 -2.95
N GLU A 85 -20.92 7.94 -3.75
CA GLU A 85 -21.29 7.56 -5.11
C GLU A 85 -22.18 6.30 -5.17
N GLY A 86 -22.43 5.68 -4.04
CA GLY A 86 -23.25 4.45 -3.99
C GLY A 86 -22.49 3.18 -4.34
N ASP A 87 -21.18 3.26 -4.56
CA ASP A 87 -20.33 2.10 -4.88
C ASP A 87 -20.09 1.22 -3.64
N LEU A 88 -20.03 1.84 -2.46
CA LEU A 88 -19.99 1.14 -1.18
C LEU A 88 -21.28 1.44 -0.40
N THR A 89 -21.66 0.49 0.46
CA THR A 89 -22.85 0.68 1.30
C THR A 89 -22.63 1.83 2.27
N SER A 90 -23.74 2.45 2.69
CA SER A 90 -23.66 3.63 3.55
C SER A 90 -23.10 3.34 4.94
N ASP A 91 -23.11 2.08 5.35
CA ASP A 91 -22.57 1.65 6.65
C ASP A 91 -21.13 1.13 6.56
N ALA A 92 -20.46 1.26 5.39
CA ALA A 92 -19.09 0.81 5.25
C ALA A 92 -18.17 1.62 6.14
N ASP A 93 -17.31 0.92 6.86
CA ASP A 93 -16.28 1.56 7.71
C ASP A 93 -15.06 1.86 6.85
N THR A 94 -15.02 3.07 6.30
CA THR A 94 -13.97 3.46 5.36
C THR A 94 -12.60 3.56 6.00
N GLY A 95 -12.55 3.93 7.27
CA GLY A 95 -11.29 3.95 8.01
C GLY A 95 -10.73 2.56 8.22
N LEU A 96 -11.59 1.60 8.55
CA LEU A 96 -11.17 0.21 8.71
C LEU A 96 -10.69 -0.37 7.38
N LEU A 97 -11.39 -0.10 6.28
CA LEU A 97 -11.00 -0.58 4.96
C LEU A 97 -9.60 -0.05 4.58
N ALA A 98 -9.36 1.24 4.82
CA ALA A 98 -8.06 1.83 4.54
C ALA A 98 -6.97 1.19 5.39
N ARG A 99 -7.23 1.00 6.68
CA ARG A 99 -6.28 0.39 7.61
C ARG A 99 -5.98 -1.05 7.22
N TYR A 100 -7.01 -1.78 6.82
CA TYR A 100 -6.87 -3.17 6.38
C TYR A 100 -5.94 -3.25 5.17
N LEU A 101 -6.17 -2.41 4.15
CA LEU A 101 -5.32 -2.41 2.96
C LEU A 101 -3.88 -2.03 3.29
N MET A 102 -3.69 -1.05 4.18
CA MET A 102 -2.33 -0.69 4.61
C MET A 102 -1.66 -1.85 5.33
N THR A 103 -2.40 -2.57 6.17
CA THR A 103 -1.87 -3.72 6.90
C THR A 103 -1.42 -4.82 5.95
N VAL A 104 -2.24 -5.13 4.94
CA VAL A 104 -1.89 -6.14 3.94
C VAL A 104 -0.68 -5.67 3.13
N SER A 105 -0.67 -4.42 2.70
CA SER A 105 0.42 -3.85 1.92
C SER A 105 1.74 -3.90 2.70
N ASN A 106 1.71 -3.53 3.97
CA ASN A 106 2.90 -3.57 4.82
C ASN A 106 3.38 -5.01 5.05
N GLY A 107 2.45 -5.94 5.21
CA GLY A 107 2.77 -7.36 5.33
C GLY A 107 3.41 -7.90 4.07
N ILE A 108 2.90 -7.51 2.91
CA ILE A 108 3.49 -7.88 1.62
C ILE A 108 4.94 -7.40 1.55
N ALA A 109 5.19 -6.16 1.95
CA ALA A 109 6.55 -5.61 1.93
C ALA A 109 7.50 -6.39 2.84
N VAL A 110 7.04 -6.74 4.03
CA VAL A 110 7.84 -7.52 4.98
C VAL A 110 8.14 -8.90 4.41
N GLN A 111 7.15 -9.56 3.82
CA GLN A 111 7.34 -10.88 3.23
C GLN A 111 8.30 -10.81 2.03
N ALA A 112 8.19 -9.76 1.21
CA ALA A 112 9.10 -9.56 0.07
C ALA A 112 10.53 -9.40 0.56
N ALA A 113 10.74 -8.67 1.63
CA ALA A 113 12.06 -8.49 2.23
C ALA A 113 12.62 -9.82 2.73
N GLY A 114 11.76 -10.73 3.14
CA GLY A 114 12.15 -12.07 3.58
C GLY A 114 12.35 -13.07 2.45
N GLY A 115 12.18 -12.65 1.19
CA GLY A 115 12.44 -13.50 0.03
C GLY A 115 11.21 -14.07 -0.66
N ALA A 116 10.00 -13.74 -0.21
CA ALA A 116 8.81 -14.24 -0.89
C ALA A 116 8.74 -13.69 -2.31
N GLY A 117 8.37 -14.55 -3.25
CA GLY A 117 8.33 -14.18 -4.66
C GLY A 117 7.06 -13.44 -5.06
N ARG A 118 7.12 -12.80 -6.23
CA ARG A 118 6.02 -11.98 -6.74
C ARG A 118 4.73 -12.78 -6.87
N ASP A 119 4.78 -13.99 -7.44
CA ASP A 119 3.57 -14.79 -7.66
C ASP A 119 2.93 -15.17 -6.34
N GLU A 120 3.72 -15.53 -5.36
CA GLU A 120 3.26 -15.89 -4.04
C GLU A 120 2.58 -14.71 -3.36
N LEU A 121 3.18 -13.53 -3.46
CA LEU A 121 2.63 -12.33 -2.85
C LEU A 121 1.39 -11.83 -3.60
N GLN A 122 1.31 -12.06 -4.91
CA GLN A 122 0.10 -11.73 -5.65
C GLN A 122 -1.08 -12.59 -5.17
N GLN A 123 -0.83 -13.85 -4.81
CA GLN A 123 -1.86 -14.69 -4.23
C GLN A 123 -2.36 -14.13 -2.90
N VAL A 124 -1.46 -13.57 -2.08
CA VAL A 124 -1.85 -12.90 -0.83
C VAL A 124 -2.73 -11.70 -1.13
N ALA A 125 -2.33 -10.88 -2.10
CA ALA A 125 -3.11 -9.71 -2.49
C ALA A 125 -4.50 -10.11 -2.97
N ASP A 126 -4.59 -11.15 -3.79
CA ASP A 126 -5.87 -11.65 -4.31
C ASP A 126 -6.74 -12.19 -3.18
N ALA A 127 -6.17 -12.88 -2.23
CA ALA A 127 -6.90 -13.43 -1.09
C ALA A 127 -7.48 -12.35 -0.18
N ALA A 128 -6.87 -11.18 -0.17
CA ALA A 128 -7.32 -10.06 0.67
C ALA A 128 -8.59 -9.40 0.13
N LEU A 129 -8.94 -9.66 -1.11
CA LEU A 129 -10.09 -9.05 -1.77
C LEU A 129 -11.23 -10.06 -1.87
#